data_2300109bac59555ce6a83e62f821dd8a
#
_entry.id   2300109bac59555ce6a83e62f821dd8a
#
_cell.length_a   1.000
_cell.length_b   1.000
_cell.length_c   1.000
_cell.angle_alpha   90.00
_cell.angle_beta   90.00
_cell.angle_gamma   90.00
#
_symmetry.space_group_name_H-M   'P 1'
#
loop_
_entity.id
_entity.type
_entity.pdbx_description
1 polymer ?
#
loop_
_entity_poly.entity_id
_entity_poly.type
_entity_poly.pdbx_seq_one_letter_code
_entity_poly.pdbx_strand_id
1 'polypeptide(L)'
;GYVIAGVADKREDIEELKKSSCYSVPIEKSGYYVVGLDYDSEKLGISADRYFQKLIQILDKEPIDEQYKSYIGNNIRFIDYGGKSILIMKIEGLDKPAIYDNQYYQRKGANLDKIEPKDMGMLFSRFIAQ
;
A
#
# COMPACT_ATOMS: atom_id res chain seq x y z
N GLY A 1 -3.73 -9.74 -5.05
CA GLY A 1 -3.74 -8.33 -5.46
C GLY A 1 -2.43 -7.61 -5.20
N TYR A 2 -2.35 -6.38 -5.67
CA TYR A 2 -1.17 -5.54 -5.53
C TYR A 2 -1.56 -4.16 -5.02
N VAL A 3 -0.71 -3.61 -4.15
CA VAL A 3 -0.74 -2.20 -3.78
C VAL A 3 0.48 -1.54 -4.41
N ILE A 4 0.27 -0.47 -5.16
CA ILE A 4 1.32 0.26 -5.84
C ILE A 4 1.28 1.71 -5.35
N ALA A 5 2.42 2.22 -4.89
CA ALA A 5 2.57 3.60 -4.48
C ALA A 5 3.58 4.32 -5.37
N GLY A 6 3.32 5.60 -5.65
CA GLY A 6 4.12 6.41 -6.56
C GLY A 6 3.49 6.57 -7.95
N VAL A 7 2.23 6.17 -8.11
CA VAL A 7 1.50 6.29 -9.38
C VAL A 7 0.19 7.05 -9.14
N ALA A 8 -0.07 8.06 -9.95
CA ALA A 8 -1.32 8.82 -9.95
C ALA A 8 -2.21 8.35 -11.10
N ASP A 9 -3.51 8.28 -10.88
CA ASP A 9 -4.50 7.86 -11.87
C ASP A 9 -5.29 9.06 -12.44
N LYS A 10 -5.13 10.24 -11.88
CA LYS A 10 -5.86 11.43 -12.28
C LYS A 10 -4.92 12.57 -12.65
N ARG A 11 -5.28 13.27 -13.71
CA ARG A 11 -4.52 14.44 -14.17
C ARG A 11 -4.56 15.59 -13.15
N GLU A 12 -5.64 15.72 -12.40
CA GLU A 12 -5.80 16.73 -11.35
C GLU A 12 -4.75 16.57 -10.25
N ASP A 13 -4.36 15.35 -9.92
CA ASP A 13 -3.32 15.08 -8.92
C ASP A 13 -1.97 15.60 -9.39
N ILE A 14 -1.70 15.53 -10.70
CA ILE A 14 -0.46 16.06 -11.29
C ILE A 14 -0.44 17.59 -11.22
N GLU A 15 -1.58 18.23 -11.45
CA GLU A 15 -1.67 19.70 -11.35
C GLU A 15 -1.38 20.19 -9.93
N GLU A 16 -1.80 19.46 -8.92
CA GLU A 16 -1.44 19.74 -7.52
C GLU A 16 0.06 19.58 -7.27
N LEU A 17 0.67 18.52 -7.80
CA LEU A 17 2.09 18.27 -7.64
C LEU A 17 2.96 19.35 -8.30
N LYS A 18 2.50 19.96 -9.40
CA LYS A 18 3.22 21.03 -10.11
C LYS A 18 3.48 22.26 -9.24
N LYS A 19 2.69 22.46 -8.19
CA LYS A 19 2.84 23.58 -7.25
C LYS A 19 4.04 23.42 -6.32
N SER A 20 4.65 22.22 -6.28
CA SER A 20 5.77 21.92 -5.39
C SER A 20 7.11 22.18 -6.06
N SER A 21 8.09 22.64 -5.28
CA SER A 21 9.48 22.76 -5.72
C SER A 21 10.16 21.42 -6.00
N CYS A 22 9.61 20.33 -5.48
CA CYS A 22 10.12 18.96 -5.68
C CYS A 22 9.52 18.28 -6.91
N TYR A 23 8.71 18.98 -7.69
CA TYR A 23 8.06 18.43 -8.87
C TYR A 23 9.06 18.05 -9.95
N SER A 24 8.89 16.85 -10.48
CA SER A 24 9.55 16.41 -11.72
C SER A 24 8.49 15.86 -12.67
N VAL A 25 8.77 15.93 -13.99
CA VAL A 25 7.81 15.48 -15.00
C VAL A 25 7.50 13.99 -14.81
N PRO A 26 6.22 13.59 -14.63
CA PRO A 26 5.87 12.18 -14.49
C PRO A 26 6.02 11.43 -15.81
N ILE A 27 6.12 10.10 -15.70
CA ILE A 27 6.08 9.22 -16.86
C ILE A 27 4.64 8.79 -17.07
N GLU A 28 4.06 9.16 -18.22
CA GLU A 28 2.70 8.74 -18.58
C GLU A 28 2.73 7.38 -19.25
N LYS A 29 1.88 6.46 -18.78
CA LYS A 29 1.73 5.14 -19.39
C LYS A 29 0.30 4.62 -19.17
N SER A 30 -0.39 4.30 -20.27
CA SER A 30 -1.72 3.68 -20.24
C SER A 30 -2.74 4.44 -19.39
N GLY A 31 -2.69 5.79 -19.42
CA GLY A 31 -3.60 6.64 -18.67
C GLY A 31 -3.20 6.88 -17.20
N TYR A 32 -2.08 6.31 -16.76
CA TYR A 32 -1.52 6.52 -15.43
C TYR A 32 -0.26 7.39 -15.50
N TYR A 33 0.07 8.03 -14.39
CA TYR A 33 1.23 8.91 -14.28
C TYR A 33 2.17 8.39 -13.20
N VAL A 34 3.35 7.94 -13.59
CA VAL A 34 4.37 7.50 -12.63
C VAL A 34 5.08 8.74 -12.12
N VAL A 35 4.73 9.14 -10.91
CA VAL A 35 5.29 10.34 -10.25
C VAL A 35 6.49 10.02 -9.37
N GLY A 36 6.53 8.81 -8.83
CA GLY A 36 7.58 8.33 -7.94
C GLY A 36 7.41 8.81 -6.50
N LEU A 37 7.96 8.04 -5.58
CA LEU A 37 8.02 8.39 -4.16
C LEU A 37 9.20 9.33 -3.86
N ASP A 38 10.04 9.62 -4.84
CA ASP A 38 11.15 10.57 -4.72
C ASP A 38 10.66 11.96 -4.37
N TYR A 39 9.48 12.32 -4.86
CA TYR A 39 8.81 13.56 -4.47
C TYR A 39 8.66 13.66 -2.95
N ASP A 40 8.14 12.60 -2.33
CA ASP A 40 7.89 12.57 -0.89
C ASP A 40 9.20 12.55 -0.11
N SER A 41 10.19 11.77 -0.56
CA SER A 41 11.49 11.69 0.10
C SER A 41 12.24 13.02 0.04
N GLU A 42 12.23 13.69 -1.12
CA GLU A 42 12.85 15.02 -1.28
C GLU A 42 12.18 16.07 -0.41
N LYS A 43 10.85 16.04 -0.32
CA LYS A 43 10.09 16.95 0.53
C LYS A 43 10.45 16.77 2.01
N LEU A 44 10.77 15.55 2.43
CA LEU A 44 11.22 15.25 3.78
C LEU A 44 12.73 15.44 3.98
N GLY A 45 13.48 15.73 2.91
CA GLY A 45 14.93 15.92 2.98
C GLY A 45 15.72 14.62 3.24
N ILE A 46 15.20 13.48 2.81
CA ILE A 46 15.86 12.17 2.99
C ILE A 46 16.00 11.44 1.66
N SER A 47 16.88 10.43 1.60
CA SER A 47 17.02 9.59 0.41
C SER A 47 15.81 8.68 0.22
N ALA A 48 15.62 8.18 -1.02
CA ALA A 48 14.55 7.23 -1.33
C ALA A 48 14.68 5.94 -0.51
N ASP A 49 15.90 5.44 -0.33
CA ASP A 49 16.16 4.24 0.49
C ASP A 49 15.75 4.45 1.95
N ARG A 50 16.07 5.61 2.51
CA ARG A 50 15.67 5.93 3.88
C ARG A 50 14.16 6.09 4.01
N TYR A 51 13.53 6.65 3.01
CA TYR A 51 12.07 6.76 2.96
C TYR A 51 11.43 5.37 2.97
N PHE A 52 11.95 4.45 2.15
CA PHE A 52 11.50 3.06 2.12
C PHE A 52 11.68 2.37 3.48
N GLN A 53 12.84 2.54 4.13
CA GLN A 53 13.09 2.00 5.46
C GLN A 53 12.08 2.50 6.48
N LYS A 54 11.71 3.79 6.42
CA LYS A 54 10.68 4.36 7.30
C LYS A 54 9.32 3.74 7.08
N LEU A 55 8.93 3.49 5.82
CA LEU A 55 7.67 2.82 5.51
C LEU A 55 7.62 1.40 6.10
N ILE A 56 8.72 0.66 5.99
CA ILE A 56 8.83 -0.68 6.58
C ILE A 56 8.73 -0.62 8.11
N GLN A 57 9.37 0.35 8.75
CA GLN A 57 9.29 0.54 10.19
C GLN A 57 7.87 0.86 10.66
N ILE A 58 7.14 1.67 9.90
CA ILE A 58 5.73 1.97 10.18
C ILE A 58 4.90 0.68 10.10
N LEU A 59 5.09 -0.11 9.05
CA LEU A 59 4.39 -1.38 8.87
C LEU A 59 4.66 -2.34 10.05
N ASP A 60 5.92 -2.42 10.52
CA ASP A 60 6.30 -3.29 11.64
C ASP A 60 5.62 -2.89 12.95
N LYS A 61 5.27 -1.62 13.10
CA LYS A 61 4.60 -1.12 14.31
C LYS A 61 3.08 -1.22 14.25
N GLU A 62 2.52 -1.48 13.07
CA GLU A 62 1.07 -1.60 12.92
C GLU A 62 0.56 -2.88 13.61
N PRO A 63 -0.63 -2.85 14.23
CA PRO A 63 -1.19 -4.01 14.94
C PRO A 63 -1.81 -5.04 13.99
N ILE A 64 -1.04 -5.48 13.02
CA ILE A 64 -1.41 -6.54 12.06
C ILE A 64 -0.91 -7.87 12.61
N ASP A 65 -1.66 -8.97 12.40
CA ASP A 65 -1.19 -10.27 12.86
C ASP A 65 0.13 -10.68 12.17
N GLU A 66 0.95 -11.42 12.92
CA GLU A 66 2.33 -11.71 12.51
C GLU A 66 2.42 -12.48 11.19
N GLN A 67 1.46 -13.36 10.90
CA GLN A 67 1.46 -14.13 9.66
C GLN A 67 1.34 -13.19 8.44
N TYR A 68 0.41 -12.25 8.48
CA TYR A 68 0.21 -11.28 7.40
C TYR A 68 1.34 -10.26 7.36
N LYS A 69 1.84 -9.81 8.49
CA LYS A 69 2.98 -8.88 8.55
C LYS A 69 4.22 -9.49 7.91
N SER A 70 4.50 -10.75 8.21
CA SER A 70 5.62 -11.50 7.64
C SER A 70 5.44 -11.68 6.12
N TYR A 71 4.23 -12.03 5.68
CA TYR A 71 3.93 -12.16 4.25
C TYR A 71 4.16 -10.83 3.50
N ILE A 72 3.63 -9.74 4.02
CA ILE A 72 3.78 -8.42 3.40
C ILE A 72 5.26 -8.04 3.35
N GLY A 73 6.00 -8.22 4.44
CA GLY A 73 7.44 -7.92 4.51
C GLY A 73 8.26 -8.68 3.48
N ASN A 74 7.88 -9.92 3.16
CA ASN A 74 8.56 -10.73 2.15
C ASN A 74 8.12 -10.42 0.71
N ASN A 75 7.01 -9.67 0.53
CA ASN A 75 6.42 -9.40 -0.77
C ASN A 75 6.29 -7.90 -1.06
N ILE A 76 7.06 -7.08 -0.38
CA ILE A 76 7.15 -5.64 -0.63
C ILE A 76 8.47 -5.34 -1.33
N ARG A 77 8.41 -4.53 -2.37
CA ARG A 77 9.59 -4.15 -3.15
C ARG A 77 9.56 -2.67 -3.48
N PHE A 78 10.75 -2.10 -3.52
CA PHE A 78 10.99 -0.72 -3.91
C PHE A 78 11.80 -0.75 -5.19
N ILE A 79 11.20 -0.34 -6.31
CA ILE A 79 11.81 -0.47 -7.64
C ILE A 79 11.99 0.89 -8.31
N ASP A 80 12.95 0.96 -9.23
CA ASP A 80 13.18 2.10 -10.10
C ASP A 80 12.44 1.88 -11.43
N TYR A 81 11.61 2.85 -11.79
CA TYR A 81 10.92 2.87 -13.09
C TYR A 81 11.27 4.16 -13.81
N GLY A 82 12.22 4.09 -14.75
CA GLY A 82 12.64 5.24 -15.53
C GLY A 82 13.19 6.40 -14.69
N GLY A 83 13.87 6.11 -13.59
CA GLY A 83 14.37 7.10 -12.64
C GLY A 83 13.37 7.50 -11.55
N LYS A 84 12.18 6.93 -11.55
CA LYS A 84 11.15 7.15 -10.54
C LYS A 84 11.08 5.94 -9.60
N SER A 85 11.13 6.19 -8.30
CA SER A 85 11.01 5.12 -7.30
C SER A 85 9.56 4.82 -7.01
N ILE A 86 9.16 3.56 -7.16
CA ILE A 86 7.81 3.09 -6.84
C ILE A 86 7.87 1.93 -5.87
N LEU A 87 6.83 1.80 -5.04
CA LEU A 87 6.69 0.70 -4.11
C LEU A 87 5.62 -0.25 -4.64
N ILE A 88 5.92 -1.54 -4.65
CA ILE A 88 4.97 -2.59 -5.02
C ILE A 88 4.87 -3.57 -3.86
N MET A 89 3.64 -3.82 -3.42
CA MET A 89 3.33 -4.77 -2.36
C MET A 89 2.34 -5.78 -2.90
N LYS A 90 2.72 -7.07 -2.88
CA LYS A 90 1.79 -8.15 -3.23
C LYS A 90 1.01 -8.55 -2.00
N ILE A 91 -0.30 -8.70 -2.14
CA ILE A 91 -1.20 -9.12 -1.06
C ILE A 91 -2.04 -10.29 -1.56
N GLU A 92 -2.01 -11.39 -0.81
CA GLU A 92 -2.82 -12.58 -1.06
C GLU A 92 -3.54 -12.99 0.23
N GLY A 93 -4.69 -13.64 0.08
CA GLY A 93 -5.33 -14.30 1.20
C GLY A 93 -4.49 -15.48 1.66
N LEU A 94 -4.24 -15.57 2.95
CA LEU A 94 -3.56 -16.71 3.58
C LEU A 94 -4.60 -17.73 4.06
N ASP A 95 -4.23 -18.62 4.93
CA ASP A 95 -5.10 -19.72 5.41
C ASP A 95 -6.14 -19.28 6.45
N LYS A 96 -6.08 -18.04 6.89
CA LYS A 96 -7.00 -17.46 7.88
C LYS A 96 -7.26 -16.00 7.58
N PRO A 97 -8.38 -15.43 8.10
CA PRO A 97 -8.64 -14.00 7.97
C PRO A 97 -7.59 -13.15 8.67
N ALA A 98 -7.31 -11.98 8.13
CA ALA A 98 -6.38 -11.04 8.75
C ALA A 98 -7.04 -10.34 9.95
N ILE A 99 -6.26 -10.15 11.01
CA ILE A 99 -6.65 -9.37 12.18
C ILE A 99 -5.86 -8.06 12.17
N TYR A 100 -6.58 -6.95 12.36
CA TYR A 100 -5.97 -5.64 12.57
C TYR A 100 -6.51 -5.07 13.88
N ASP A 101 -5.63 -4.72 14.81
CA ASP A 101 -5.98 -4.18 16.13
C ASP A 101 -7.03 -5.04 16.86
N ASN A 102 -6.80 -6.36 16.86
CA ASN A 102 -7.67 -7.37 17.47
C ASN A 102 -9.10 -7.43 16.90
N GLN A 103 -9.32 -6.90 15.68
CA GLN A 103 -10.60 -6.88 15.01
C GLN A 103 -10.50 -7.45 13.59
N TYR A 104 -11.61 -8.02 13.12
CA TYR A 104 -11.77 -8.40 11.73
C TYR A 104 -12.53 -7.32 10.99
N TYR A 105 -12.12 -7.07 9.75
CA TYR A 105 -12.73 -6.05 8.90
C TYR A 105 -13.14 -6.63 7.56
N GLN A 106 -14.16 -6.05 6.93
CA GLN A 106 -14.51 -6.34 5.56
C GLN A 106 -14.79 -5.05 4.81
N ARG A 107 -14.55 -5.08 3.52
CA ARG A 107 -14.86 -3.96 2.65
C ARG A 107 -16.27 -4.07 2.13
N LYS A 108 -17.07 -3.01 2.29
CA LYS A 108 -18.40 -2.88 1.70
C LYS A 108 -18.42 -1.63 0.84
N GLY A 109 -18.28 -1.79 -0.49
CA GLY A 109 -18.12 -0.67 -1.39
C GLY A 109 -16.86 0.14 -1.05
N ALA A 110 -17.02 1.41 -0.75
CA ALA A 110 -15.91 2.29 -0.35
C ALA A 110 -15.58 2.24 1.14
N ASN A 111 -16.40 1.58 1.95
CA ASN A 111 -16.26 1.56 3.40
C ASN A 111 -15.52 0.32 3.90
N LEU A 112 -14.77 0.50 4.97
CA LEU A 112 -14.14 -0.59 5.72
C LEU A 112 -14.86 -0.72 7.05
N ASP A 113 -15.59 -1.81 7.24
CA ASP A 113 -16.42 -2.04 8.41
C ASP A 113 -15.90 -3.19 9.27
N LYS A 114 -16.02 -3.06 10.58
CA LYS A 114 -15.77 -4.16 11.51
C LYS A 114 -16.79 -5.28 11.27
N ILE A 115 -16.31 -6.53 11.28
CA ILE A 115 -17.19 -7.68 11.18
C ILE A 115 -17.86 -7.93 12.52
N GLU A 116 -19.19 -7.96 12.53
CA GLU A 116 -19.96 -8.24 13.73
C GLU A 116 -19.92 -9.73 14.08
N PRO A 117 -20.13 -10.10 15.37
CA PRO A 117 -20.12 -11.51 15.80
C PRO A 117 -21.05 -12.42 14.98
N LYS A 118 -22.21 -11.92 14.54
CA LYS A 118 -23.16 -12.69 13.73
C LYS A 118 -22.60 -13.09 12.36
N ASP A 119 -21.63 -12.35 11.84
CA ASP A 119 -21.06 -12.57 10.50
C ASP A 119 -19.72 -13.32 10.54
N MET A 120 -19.20 -13.63 11.74
CA MET A 120 -17.91 -14.31 11.90
C MET A 120 -17.89 -15.70 11.26
N GLY A 121 -18.99 -16.46 11.41
CA GLY A 121 -19.08 -17.79 10.81
C GLY A 121 -18.95 -17.76 9.29
N MET A 122 -19.57 -16.78 8.64
CA MET A 122 -19.50 -16.61 7.20
C MET A 122 -18.07 -16.20 6.78
N LEU A 123 -17.42 -15.34 7.53
CA LEU A 123 -16.02 -14.95 7.26
C LEU A 123 -15.11 -16.17 7.30
N PHE A 124 -15.14 -16.95 8.38
CA PHE A 124 -14.25 -18.10 8.54
C PHE A 124 -14.55 -19.21 7.54
N SER A 125 -15.79 -19.35 7.09
CA SER A 125 -16.17 -20.38 6.10
C SER A 125 -15.41 -20.21 4.77
N ARG A 126 -14.97 -19.01 4.43
CA ARG A 126 -14.19 -18.74 3.22
C ARG A 126 -12.80 -19.40 3.25
N PHE A 127 -12.32 -19.79 4.42
CA PHE A 127 -10.96 -20.32 4.62
C PHE A 127 -10.97 -21.83 4.87
N ILE A 128 -12.12 -22.44 5.13
CA ILE A 128 -12.21 -23.87 5.46
C ILE A 128 -12.10 -24.75 4.21
N ALA A 129 -12.53 -24.30 3.05
CA ALA A 129 -12.62 -25.05 1.82
C ALA A 129 -11.35 -25.02 0.95
N GLN A 130 -10.24 -24.56 1.48
CA GLN A 130 -8.98 -24.46 0.72
C GLN A 130 -8.07 -25.67 0.92
#